data_01d1333c8ceec229aa64029dd147bb4e
#
_entry.id   01d1333c8ceec229aa64029dd147bb4e
#
_cell.length_a   1.000
_cell.length_b   1.000
_cell.length_c   1.000
_cell.angle_alpha   90.00
_cell.angle_beta   90.00
_cell.angle_gamma   90.00
#
_symmetry.space_group_name_H-M   'P 1'
#
loop_
_entity.id
_entity.type
_entity.pdbx_description
1 polymer ?
#
loop_
_entity_poly.entity_id
_entity_poly.type
_entity_poly.pdbx_seq_one_letter_code
_entity_poly.pdbx_strand_id
1 'polypeptide(L)'
;MNSAGNLVPLIANNGLVATGETAVRITWDYNALAAIDSFEGNPAAQVVIPASGRFAGVYVQAISAYAPHPNAAKLWMEFLYSDEGQTIWMKGYCHPIREQDMRDRGVIPADLLAKLPDVTGAVFPTVAQLDAAKALITANWDAAVGANIQAAP
;
A
#
# COMPACT_ATOMS: atom_id res chain seq x y z
N MET A 1 -18.56 13.81 5.65
CA MET A 1 -18.43 13.45 4.23
C MET A 1 -19.69 12.74 3.72
N ASN A 2 -20.14 11.67 4.33
CA ASN A 2 -21.35 10.94 3.89
C ASN A 2 -22.62 11.83 3.92
N SER A 3 -22.89 12.51 5.03
CA SER A 3 -24.03 13.42 5.17
C SER A 3 -24.03 14.60 4.19
N ALA A 4 -22.89 14.94 3.63
CA ALA A 4 -22.74 15.98 2.60
C ALA A 4 -22.78 15.43 1.16
N GLY A 5 -23.03 14.13 0.99
CA GLY A 5 -23.05 13.48 -0.32
C GLY A 5 -21.69 13.34 -1.01
N ASN A 6 -20.59 13.56 -0.30
CA ASN A 6 -19.24 13.52 -0.84
C ASN A 6 -18.53 12.16 -0.66
N LEU A 7 -19.22 11.16 -0.14
CA LEU A 7 -18.72 9.80 0.00
C LEU A 7 -19.38 8.92 -1.05
N VAL A 8 -18.58 8.33 -1.93
CA VAL A 8 -19.04 7.26 -2.82
C VAL A 8 -19.07 5.96 -2.00
N PRO A 9 -20.24 5.36 -1.73
CA PRO A 9 -20.36 4.20 -0.84
C PRO A 9 -20.02 2.88 -1.56
N LEU A 10 -18.94 2.88 -2.31
CA LEU A 10 -18.43 1.73 -3.07
C LEU A 10 -16.98 1.44 -2.69
N ILE A 11 -16.60 0.18 -2.76
CA ILE A 11 -15.18 -0.21 -2.74
C ILE A 11 -14.60 0.23 -4.09
N ALA A 12 -13.91 1.38 -4.12
CA ALA A 12 -13.41 1.96 -5.35
C ALA A 12 -12.38 1.06 -6.04
N ASN A 13 -12.57 0.82 -7.31
CA ASN A 13 -11.62 0.16 -8.21
C ASN A 13 -10.97 1.17 -9.17
N ASN A 14 -10.05 0.73 -10.02
CA ASN A 14 -9.37 1.60 -10.97
C ASN A 14 -10.32 2.17 -12.03
N GLY A 15 -11.38 1.43 -12.41
CA GLY A 15 -12.39 1.89 -13.36
C GLY A 15 -13.14 3.12 -12.87
N LEU A 16 -13.58 3.13 -11.62
CA LEU A 16 -14.28 4.27 -11.01
C LEU A 16 -13.41 5.53 -10.92
N VAL A 17 -12.09 5.35 -10.71
CA VAL A 17 -11.13 6.46 -10.76
C VAL A 17 -10.94 6.94 -12.19
N ALA A 18 -10.78 6.02 -13.14
CA ALA A 18 -10.58 6.34 -14.56
C ALA A 18 -11.77 7.09 -15.17
N THR A 19 -13.00 6.77 -14.75
CA THR A 19 -14.21 7.47 -15.22
C THR A 19 -14.48 8.79 -14.49
N GLY A 20 -13.72 9.08 -13.41
CA GLY A 20 -13.94 10.27 -12.59
C GLY A 20 -15.10 10.15 -11.59
N GLU A 21 -15.76 9.00 -11.51
CA GLU A 21 -16.83 8.75 -10.53
C GLU A 21 -16.29 8.80 -9.10
N THR A 22 -15.06 8.33 -8.90
CA THR A 22 -14.33 8.46 -7.63
C THR A 22 -13.10 9.36 -7.82
N ALA A 23 -13.25 10.64 -7.51
CA ALA A 23 -12.18 11.63 -7.68
C ALA A 23 -11.02 11.46 -6.66
N VAL A 24 -11.31 10.92 -5.47
CA VAL A 24 -10.32 10.65 -4.42
C VAL A 24 -10.50 9.23 -3.90
N ARG A 25 -9.45 8.45 -3.91
CA ARG A 25 -9.41 7.09 -3.40
C ARG A 25 -8.38 6.98 -2.28
N ILE A 26 -8.76 6.33 -1.17
CA ILE A 26 -7.82 5.95 -0.12
C ILE A 26 -7.39 4.51 -0.36
N THR A 27 -6.09 4.31 -0.57
CA THR A 27 -5.50 3.00 -0.86
C THR A 27 -4.02 3.00 -0.47
N TRP A 28 -3.35 1.86 -0.60
CA TRP A 28 -1.91 1.78 -0.49
C TRP A 28 -1.23 2.53 -1.64
N ASP A 29 -0.12 3.19 -1.36
CA ASP A 29 0.65 3.97 -2.34
C ASP A 29 1.08 3.15 -3.55
N TYR A 30 1.59 1.94 -3.37
CA TYR A 30 1.98 1.05 -4.48
C TYR A 30 0.80 0.71 -5.40
N ASN A 31 -0.41 0.51 -4.86
CA ASN A 31 -1.61 0.28 -5.68
C ASN A 31 -2.01 1.53 -6.45
N ALA A 32 -1.89 2.71 -5.83
CA ALA A 32 -2.20 3.97 -6.49
C ALA A 32 -1.20 4.28 -7.61
N LEU A 33 0.10 4.06 -7.39
CA LEU A 33 1.14 4.25 -8.39
C LEU A 33 0.95 3.32 -9.60
N ALA A 34 0.67 2.04 -9.34
CA ALA A 34 0.38 1.08 -10.41
C ALA A 34 -0.88 1.47 -11.21
N ALA A 35 -1.92 1.99 -10.55
CA ALA A 35 -3.11 2.48 -11.23
C ALA A 35 -2.80 3.71 -12.11
N ILE A 36 -2.03 4.66 -11.58
CA ILE A 36 -1.63 5.87 -12.32
C ILE A 36 -0.84 5.52 -13.58
N ASP A 37 0.11 4.60 -13.48
CA ASP A 37 0.85 4.12 -14.66
C ASP A 37 -0.10 3.51 -15.71
N SER A 38 -1.14 2.77 -15.28
CA SER A 38 -2.12 2.15 -16.18
C SER A 38 -3.05 3.15 -16.87
N PHE A 39 -3.17 4.38 -16.35
CA PHE A 39 -4.01 5.42 -16.95
C PHE A 39 -3.30 6.15 -18.10
N GLU A 40 -1.99 5.97 -18.28
CA GLU A 40 -1.22 6.61 -19.35
C GLU A 40 -1.44 8.13 -19.43
N GLY A 41 -1.67 8.76 -18.27
CA GLY A 41 -1.93 10.21 -18.15
C GLY A 41 -3.39 10.64 -18.30
N ASN A 42 -4.32 9.70 -18.53
CA ASN A 42 -5.75 10.02 -18.64
C ASN A 42 -6.62 9.03 -17.83
N PRO A 43 -7.18 9.46 -16.68
CA PRO A 43 -7.09 10.80 -16.10
C PRO A 43 -5.70 11.10 -15.53
N ALA A 44 -5.34 12.38 -15.48
CA ALA A 44 -4.19 12.82 -14.72
C ALA A 44 -4.46 12.59 -13.22
N ALA A 45 -3.62 11.83 -12.56
CA ALA A 45 -3.78 11.48 -11.15
C ALA A 45 -2.43 11.56 -10.43
N GLN A 46 -2.48 11.72 -9.11
CA GLN A 46 -1.27 11.78 -8.28
C GLN A 46 -1.48 11.08 -6.94
N VAL A 47 -0.40 10.55 -6.38
CA VAL A 47 -0.38 10.03 -5.01
C VAL A 47 -0.08 11.18 -4.05
N VAL A 48 -0.91 11.31 -3.02
CA VAL A 48 -0.69 12.25 -1.92
C VAL A 48 -0.56 11.46 -0.63
N ILE A 49 0.57 11.60 0.05
CA ILE A 49 0.81 11.04 1.39
C ILE A 49 0.74 12.18 2.41
N PRO A 50 -0.41 12.39 3.07
CA PRO A 50 -0.56 13.51 3.99
C PRO A 50 0.33 13.32 5.22
N ALA A 51 0.98 14.41 5.67
CA ALA A 51 1.86 14.36 6.83
C ALA A 51 1.16 13.87 8.12
N SER A 52 -0.15 14.14 8.24
CA SER A 52 -0.99 13.71 9.37
C SER A 52 -1.47 12.27 9.28
N GLY A 53 -1.23 11.56 8.17
CA GLY A 53 -1.77 10.23 7.91
C GLY A 53 -0.73 9.26 7.33
N ARG A 54 0.55 9.46 7.62
CA ARG A 54 1.62 8.55 7.20
C ARG A 54 1.58 7.26 8.01
N PHE A 55 0.87 6.29 7.48
CA PHE A 55 0.70 4.96 8.07
C PHE A 55 1.43 3.94 7.19
N ALA A 56 2.23 3.08 7.81
CA ALA A 56 2.92 2.00 7.12
C ALA A 56 2.43 0.64 7.60
N GLY A 57 2.20 -0.27 6.65
CA GLY A 57 1.97 -1.68 6.90
C GLY A 57 3.17 -2.50 6.46
N VAL A 58 3.45 -3.59 7.16
CA VAL A 58 4.53 -4.51 6.84
C VAL A 58 3.95 -5.83 6.37
N TYR A 59 4.36 -6.26 5.18
CA TYR A 59 4.14 -7.62 4.73
C TYR A 59 5.25 -8.52 5.25
N VAL A 60 4.89 -9.65 5.83
CA VAL A 60 5.83 -10.60 6.41
C VAL A 60 5.78 -11.92 5.67
N GLN A 61 6.88 -12.62 5.66
CA GLN A 61 7.00 -13.97 5.12
C GLN A 61 7.41 -14.94 6.22
N ALA A 62 6.91 -16.16 6.14
CA ALA A 62 7.25 -17.23 7.05
C ALA A 62 7.38 -18.55 6.29
N ILE A 63 8.28 -19.41 6.76
CA ILE A 63 8.37 -20.78 6.27
C ILE A 63 7.53 -21.65 7.20
N SER A 64 6.59 -22.43 6.63
CA SER A 64 5.80 -23.38 7.40
C SER A 64 6.70 -24.42 8.09
N ALA A 65 6.41 -24.74 9.34
CA ALA A 65 7.07 -25.86 10.04
C ALA A 65 6.86 -27.21 9.31
N TYR A 66 5.81 -27.30 8.50
CA TYR A 66 5.45 -28.49 7.71
C TYR A 66 5.80 -28.35 6.24
N ALA A 67 6.70 -27.42 5.88
CA ALA A 67 7.11 -27.23 4.49
C ALA A 67 7.70 -28.51 3.91
N PRO A 68 7.20 -29.04 2.78
CA PRO A 68 7.73 -30.26 2.17
C PRO A 68 9.16 -30.09 1.65
N HIS A 69 9.54 -28.86 1.32
CA HIS A 69 10.87 -28.50 0.81
C HIS A 69 11.45 -27.29 1.55
N PRO A 70 11.81 -27.43 2.86
CA PRO A 70 12.19 -26.27 3.69
C PRO A 70 13.47 -25.58 3.19
N ASN A 71 14.42 -26.31 2.61
CA ASN A 71 15.64 -25.70 2.08
C ASN A 71 15.39 -24.89 0.80
N ALA A 72 14.48 -25.33 -0.06
CA ALA A 72 14.05 -24.53 -1.20
C ALA A 72 13.32 -23.25 -0.78
N ALA A 73 12.48 -23.34 0.26
CA ALA A 73 11.81 -22.18 0.84
C ALA A 73 12.81 -21.18 1.46
N LYS A 74 13.86 -21.66 2.13
CA LYS A 74 14.95 -20.81 2.64
C LYS A 74 15.70 -20.12 1.50
N LEU A 75 16.07 -20.86 0.45
CA LEU A 75 16.75 -20.30 -0.72
C LEU A 75 15.89 -19.22 -1.40
N TRP A 76 14.59 -19.44 -1.50
CA TRP A 76 13.65 -18.44 -1.99
C TRP A 76 13.64 -17.18 -1.12
N MET A 77 13.63 -17.33 0.21
CA MET A 77 13.72 -16.19 1.12
C MET A 77 15.05 -15.43 0.97
N GLU A 78 16.17 -16.12 0.86
CA GLU A 78 17.49 -15.51 0.58
C GLU A 78 17.44 -14.67 -0.70
N PHE A 79 16.85 -15.21 -1.78
CA PHE A 79 16.69 -14.47 -3.03
C PHE A 79 15.82 -13.21 -2.82
N LEU A 80 14.71 -13.30 -2.11
CA LEU A 80 13.83 -12.15 -1.86
C LEU A 80 14.51 -11.04 -1.06
N TYR A 81 15.49 -11.37 -0.22
CA TYR A 81 16.31 -10.41 0.53
C TYR A 81 17.59 -9.99 -0.21
N SER A 82 17.87 -10.55 -1.38
CA SER A 82 18.99 -10.10 -2.22
C SER A 82 18.71 -8.70 -2.82
N ASP A 83 19.73 -8.01 -3.29
CA ASP A 83 19.56 -6.72 -3.98
C ASP A 83 18.65 -6.85 -5.21
N GLU A 84 18.76 -7.97 -5.93
CA GLU A 84 17.90 -8.26 -7.08
C GLU A 84 16.44 -8.42 -6.65
N GLY A 85 16.18 -9.27 -5.66
CA GLY A 85 14.82 -9.48 -5.12
C GLY A 85 14.20 -8.19 -4.58
N GLN A 86 14.96 -7.40 -3.84
CA GLN A 86 14.51 -6.10 -3.32
C GLN A 86 14.23 -5.09 -4.44
N THR A 87 15.02 -5.10 -5.51
CA THR A 87 14.78 -4.27 -6.70
C THR A 87 13.49 -4.67 -7.43
N ILE A 88 13.14 -5.96 -7.45
CA ILE A 88 11.86 -6.43 -8.02
C ILE A 88 10.67 -5.85 -7.24
N TRP A 89 10.75 -5.79 -5.91
CA TRP A 89 9.72 -5.15 -5.09
C TRP A 89 9.57 -3.65 -5.43
N MET A 90 10.68 -2.94 -5.64
CA MET A 90 10.66 -1.53 -6.07
C MET A 90 10.01 -1.35 -7.44
N LYS A 91 10.18 -2.29 -8.38
CA LYS A 91 9.49 -2.26 -9.68
C LYS A 91 7.97 -2.37 -9.52
N GLY A 92 7.49 -2.99 -8.44
CA GLY A 92 6.10 -3.02 -8.03
C GLY A 92 5.69 -1.87 -7.12
N TYR A 93 6.48 -0.80 -7.04
CA TYR A 93 6.26 0.41 -6.22
C TYR A 93 6.27 0.17 -4.71
N CYS A 94 6.76 -0.97 -4.24
CA CYS A 94 6.89 -1.24 -2.82
C CYS A 94 8.19 -0.66 -2.26
N HIS A 95 8.16 -0.25 -0.99
CA HIS A 95 9.35 0.09 -0.23
C HIS A 95 9.95 -1.19 0.37
N PRO A 96 11.09 -1.71 -0.14
CA PRO A 96 11.66 -2.95 0.36
C PRO A 96 12.33 -2.73 1.71
N ILE A 97 12.38 -3.78 2.53
CA ILE A 97 12.95 -3.71 3.89
C ILE A 97 14.42 -3.28 3.89
N ARG A 98 15.16 -3.55 2.82
CA ARG A 98 16.57 -3.16 2.68
C ARG A 98 16.79 -1.87 1.91
N GLU A 99 15.74 -1.07 1.72
CA GLU A 99 15.83 0.17 0.94
C GLU A 99 16.94 1.09 1.46
N GLN A 100 17.03 1.31 2.78
CA GLN A 100 18.04 2.19 3.35
C GLN A 100 19.47 1.66 3.11
N ASP A 101 19.71 0.37 3.39
CA ASP A 101 20.99 -0.27 3.08
C ASP A 101 21.38 -0.13 1.60
N MET A 102 20.42 -0.36 0.71
CA MET A 102 20.66 -0.26 -0.73
C MET A 102 20.89 1.18 -1.20
N ARG A 103 20.24 2.18 -0.57
CA ARG A 103 20.51 3.61 -0.79
C ARG A 103 21.94 3.97 -0.37
N ASP A 104 22.36 3.55 0.82
CA ASP A 104 23.68 3.85 1.38
C ASP A 104 24.80 3.26 0.52
N ARG A 105 24.56 2.12 -0.12
CA ARG A 105 25.48 1.46 -1.06
C ARG A 105 25.39 1.99 -2.50
N GLY A 106 24.39 2.82 -2.82
CA GLY A 106 24.18 3.38 -4.15
C GLY A 106 23.82 2.34 -5.22
N VAL A 107 23.14 1.24 -4.85
CA VAL A 107 22.81 0.13 -5.76
C VAL A 107 21.38 0.18 -6.30
N ILE A 108 20.57 1.16 -5.88
CA ILE A 108 19.21 1.32 -6.38
C ILE A 108 19.23 2.06 -7.71
N PRO A 109 18.57 1.55 -8.77
CA PRO A 109 18.37 2.31 -10.00
C PRO A 109 17.66 3.64 -9.73
N ALA A 110 18.23 4.74 -10.24
CA ALA A 110 17.73 6.10 -9.95
C ALA A 110 16.30 6.33 -10.45
N ASP A 111 15.91 5.71 -11.54
CA ASP A 111 14.57 5.77 -12.10
C ASP A 111 13.52 5.10 -11.23
N LEU A 112 13.87 4.00 -10.54
CA LEU A 112 12.98 3.35 -9.57
C LEU A 112 12.85 4.20 -8.31
N LEU A 113 13.96 4.76 -7.84
CA LEU A 113 13.96 5.62 -6.66
C LEU A 113 13.10 6.87 -6.85
N ALA A 114 13.14 7.46 -8.04
CA ALA A 114 12.35 8.64 -8.38
C ALA A 114 10.84 8.40 -8.42
N LYS A 115 10.41 7.14 -8.57
CA LYS A 115 8.99 6.77 -8.61
C LYS A 115 8.38 6.59 -7.22
N LEU A 116 9.19 6.30 -6.20
CA LEU A 116 8.70 6.04 -4.85
C LEU A 116 8.45 7.36 -4.11
N PRO A 117 7.29 7.51 -3.45
CA PRO A 117 7.01 8.69 -2.65
C PRO A 117 7.89 8.74 -1.39
N ASP A 118 8.08 9.94 -0.84
CA ASP A 118 8.73 10.09 0.46
C ASP A 118 7.80 9.62 1.58
N VAL A 119 8.22 8.56 2.26
CA VAL A 119 7.52 7.97 3.41
C VAL A 119 8.24 8.23 4.73
N THR A 120 9.16 9.18 4.76
CA THR A 120 9.90 9.55 5.97
C THR A 120 8.92 9.89 7.10
N GLY A 121 9.15 9.29 8.28
CA GLY A 121 8.28 9.49 9.44
C GLY A 121 6.96 8.69 9.39
N ALA A 122 6.83 7.71 8.51
CA ALA A 122 5.70 6.80 8.51
C ALA A 122 5.62 6.02 9.84
N VAL A 123 4.40 5.89 10.36
CA VAL A 123 4.14 5.21 11.64
C VAL A 123 3.81 3.75 11.37
N PHE A 124 4.56 2.87 12.04
CA PHE A 124 4.28 1.43 12.07
C PHE A 124 3.49 1.11 13.35
N PRO A 125 2.18 0.84 13.27
CA PRO A 125 1.39 0.56 14.45
C PRO A 125 1.76 -0.80 15.05
N THR A 126 1.67 -0.91 16.36
CA THR A 126 1.73 -2.20 17.06
C THR A 126 0.45 -2.99 16.84
N VAL A 127 0.50 -4.32 17.03
CA VAL A 127 -0.68 -5.19 16.96
C VAL A 127 -1.78 -4.70 17.91
N ALA A 128 -1.43 -4.31 19.13
CA ALA A 128 -2.39 -3.77 20.09
C ALA A 128 -3.09 -2.49 19.61
N GLN A 129 -2.35 -1.60 18.92
CA GLN A 129 -2.94 -0.40 18.32
C GLN A 129 -3.89 -0.75 17.15
N LEU A 130 -3.52 -1.73 16.32
CA LEU A 130 -4.39 -2.21 15.23
C LEU A 130 -5.68 -2.83 15.78
N ASP A 131 -5.60 -3.66 16.81
CA ASP A 131 -6.74 -4.29 17.45
C ASP A 131 -7.67 -3.24 18.08
N ALA A 132 -7.10 -2.26 18.78
CA ALA A 132 -7.86 -1.16 19.39
C ALA A 132 -8.56 -0.30 18.30
N ALA A 133 -7.85 0.04 17.21
CA ALA A 133 -8.42 0.78 16.10
C ALA A 133 -9.55 0.01 15.41
N LYS A 134 -9.37 -1.29 15.17
CA LYS A 134 -10.39 -2.16 14.62
C LYS A 134 -11.64 -2.20 15.50
N ALA A 135 -11.47 -2.40 16.80
CA ALA A 135 -12.59 -2.40 17.76
C ALA A 135 -13.36 -1.05 17.76
N LEU A 136 -12.61 0.07 17.77
CA LEU A 136 -13.18 1.41 17.72
C LEU A 136 -13.99 1.65 16.44
N ILE A 137 -13.43 1.31 15.29
CA ILE A 137 -14.09 1.48 14.00
C ILE A 137 -15.36 0.62 13.93
N THR A 138 -15.25 -0.65 14.31
CA THR A 138 -16.40 -1.58 14.28
C THR A 138 -17.55 -1.11 15.16
N ALA A 139 -17.24 -0.58 16.35
CA ALA A 139 -18.27 -0.13 17.29
C ALA A 139 -18.95 1.20 16.88
N ASN A 140 -18.25 2.04 16.11
CA ASN A 140 -18.72 3.42 15.89
C ASN A 140 -19.00 3.75 14.42
N TRP A 141 -18.77 2.84 13.48
CA TRP A 141 -18.91 3.12 12.04
C TRP A 141 -20.30 3.66 11.68
N ASP A 142 -21.34 2.99 12.13
CA ASP A 142 -22.73 3.36 11.79
C ASP A 142 -23.11 4.72 12.35
N ALA A 143 -22.69 5.03 13.57
CA ALA A 143 -22.97 6.32 14.20
C ALA A 143 -22.13 7.47 13.62
N ALA A 144 -20.87 7.21 13.30
CA ALA A 144 -19.92 8.24 12.86
C ALA A 144 -19.94 8.48 11.35
N VAL A 145 -20.13 7.44 10.57
CA VAL A 145 -20.07 7.49 9.10
C VAL A 145 -21.43 7.21 8.46
N GLY A 146 -22.15 6.18 8.95
CA GLY A 146 -23.50 5.82 8.50
C GLY A 146 -23.56 5.41 7.02
N ALA A 147 -22.44 4.91 6.46
CA ALA A 147 -22.37 4.49 5.07
C ALA A 147 -22.35 2.98 4.95
N ASN A 148 -23.26 2.43 4.15
CA ASN A 148 -23.23 1.03 3.76
C ASN A 148 -22.39 0.86 2.51
N ILE A 149 -21.12 0.46 2.68
CA ILE A 149 -20.16 0.32 1.58
C ILE A 149 -20.45 -0.96 0.80
N GLN A 150 -20.66 -0.84 -0.50
CA GLN A 150 -20.94 -1.93 -1.43
C GLN A 150 -19.71 -2.26 -2.28
N ALA A 151 -19.66 -3.48 -2.81
CA ALA A 151 -18.70 -3.80 -3.87
C ALA A 151 -19.02 -2.98 -5.12
N ALA A 152 -17.99 -2.53 -5.82
CA ALA A 152 -18.19 -1.91 -7.13
C ALA A 152 -18.69 -2.95 -8.14
N PRO A 153 -19.53 -2.59 -9.09
CA PRO A 153 -20.02 -3.47 -10.15
C PRO A 153 -18.89 -3.98 -11.05
#